data_e3ced4f5374ff9339f3b43e2cd0e237b
#
_entry.id   e3ced4f5374ff9339f3b43e2cd0e237b
#
_cell.length_a   1.000
_cell.length_b   1.000
_cell.length_c   1.000
_cell.angle_alpha   90.00
_cell.angle_beta   90.00
_cell.angle_gamma   90.00
#
_symmetry.space_group_name_H-M   'P 1'
#
loop_
_entity.id
_entity.type
_entity.pdbx_description
1 polymer ?
#
loop_
_entity_poly.entity_id
_entity_poly.type
_entity_poly.pdbx_seq_one_letter_code
_entity_poly.pdbx_strand_id
1 'polypeptide(L)'
;MKILRIAILFSLFSLTSGQNWIQSQVLERQFNQALSNYNNGRYATSETILNQILLNEPGVYEESVLLLLLKSQVGFNKNKKARETSSKILSKFPKSKYLANVMESLGDLYVNETNYSSAYRMYHRSISLSINPEYSQKIDMKLLKLIEIGLSSSLLNELLILEPNPKFRNIHLIARANSEILSGRPDDAAIILNKVDPTSLPDTYALFFENLLRASYEPSSPVLMVGIVLPLSGDQIEEGEAFLTGFYEGEKSLGKTNQRLSILVQDSRSSNIQAIMQAQNLEKMDQLKALICPLDDQASLAVTSALSSTNIPIILTNLQRDDLSKIYNKSFHFNSTLAMQGRMAARYIASELGLSNIAVIAPANQDGEIQTDSFIKELDRLGSNVVATEWYSGEPINLKRQFKSLRQVAFDLLPKEENYDEALGMDIDSLDALFDVSAEDFFDLPKQKKKKMTSSDSSKVLLNTIQAIYLPINKSDLEFIGPQIPMYNLDAKLIGNGNWQNLNILQKDNIAPHLKGLSLLTNFFHPMVDSIDY
;
A
#
# COMPACT_ATOMS: atom_id res chain seq x y z
N MET A 1 -78.76 -20.27 -21.89
CA MET A 1 -77.65 -19.36 -22.12
C MET A 1 -77.18 -18.59 -20.89
N LYS A 2 -78.00 -18.21 -19.90
CA LYS A 2 -77.54 -17.53 -18.68
C LYS A 2 -76.68 -18.37 -17.74
N ILE A 3 -77.06 -19.67 -17.56
CA ILE A 3 -76.35 -20.64 -16.67
C ILE A 3 -74.96 -20.96 -17.21
N LEU A 4 -74.77 -21.07 -18.53
CA LEU A 4 -73.44 -21.32 -19.14
C LEU A 4 -72.49 -20.13 -19.00
N ARG A 5 -72.97 -18.90 -18.99
CA ARG A 5 -72.12 -17.68 -18.74
C ARG A 5 -71.67 -17.57 -17.30
N ILE A 6 -72.51 -18.03 -16.32
CA ILE A 6 -72.11 -17.99 -14.91
C ILE A 6 -71.06 -19.07 -14.62
N ALA A 7 -71.22 -20.31 -15.23
CA ALA A 7 -70.22 -21.36 -15.08
C ALA A 7 -68.87 -21.00 -15.69
N ILE A 8 -68.83 -20.30 -16.84
CA ILE A 8 -67.57 -19.80 -17.46
C ILE A 8 -66.94 -18.69 -16.62
N LEU A 9 -67.71 -17.78 -16.02
CA LEU A 9 -67.21 -16.75 -15.11
C LEU A 9 -66.66 -17.39 -13.80
N PHE A 10 -67.30 -18.40 -13.24
CA PHE A 10 -66.77 -19.10 -12.06
C PHE A 10 -65.52 -19.94 -12.36
N SER A 11 -65.42 -20.58 -13.54
CA SER A 11 -64.21 -21.28 -13.95
C SER A 11 -63.02 -20.38 -14.25
N LEU A 12 -63.28 -19.20 -14.81
CA LEU A 12 -62.25 -18.16 -15.00
C LEU A 12 -61.77 -17.56 -13.67
N PHE A 13 -62.67 -17.37 -12.69
CA PHE A 13 -62.31 -16.89 -11.35
C PHE A 13 -61.53 -17.93 -10.52
N SER A 14 -61.86 -19.22 -10.66
CA SER A 14 -61.09 -20.30 -10.01
C SER A 14 -59.74 -20.55 -10.65
N LEU A 15 -59.58 -20.35 -11.95
CA LEU A 15 -58.30 -20.42 -12.65
C LEU A 15 -57.37 -19.24 -12.27
N THR A 16 -57.88 -18.01 -12.17
CA THR A 16 -57.11 -16.85 -11.77
C THR A 16 -56.71 -16.90 -10.30
N SER A 17 -57.57 -17.38 -9.40
CA SER A 17 -57.23 -17.56 -7.97
C SER A 17 -56.20 -18.67 -7.76
N GLY A 18 -56.28 -19.77 -8.52
CA GLY A 18 -55.27 -20.83 -8.50
C GLY A 18 -53.92 -20.43 -9.04
N GLN A 19 -53.90 -19.66 -10.11
CA GLN A 19 -52.66 -19.10 -10.66
C GLN A 19 -51.98 -18.11 -9.68
N ASN A 20 -52.74 -17.23 -9.06
CA ASN A 20 -52.23 -16.28 -8.07
C ASN A 20 -51.69 -17.01 -6.83
N TRP A 21 -52.28 -18.11 -6.38
CA TRP A 21 -51.78 -18.88 -5.24
C TRP A 21 -50.49 -19.63 -5.56
N ILE A 22 -50.37 -20.25 -6.74
CA ILE A 22 -49.15 -20.92 -7.20
C ILE A 22 -48.01 -19.91 -7.37
N GLN A 23 -48.28 -18.75 -7.97
CA GLN A 23 -47.32 -17.69 -8.14
C GLN A 23 -46.80 -17.15 -6.79
N SER A 24 -47.69 -17.00 -5.79
CA SER A 24 -47.31 -16.59 -4.43
C SER A 24 -46.35 -17.59 -3.77
N GLN A 25 -46.63 -18.91 -3.90
CA GLN A 25 -45.73 -19.94 -3.34
C GLN A 25 -44.37 -20.01 -4.02
N VAL A 26 -44.30 -19.77 -5.32
CA VAL A 26 -43.03 -19.70 -6.06
C VAL A 26 -42.20 -18.50 -5.60
N LEU A 27 -42.82 -17.34 -5.46
CA LEU A 27 -42.15 -16.11 -4.97
C LEU A 27 -41.64 -16.27 -3.54
N GLU A 28 -42.41 -16.90 -2.66
CA GLU A 28 -42.01 -17.18 -1.29
C GLU A 28 -40.81 -18.12 -1.22
N ARG A 29 -40.77 -19.18 -2.03
CA ARG A 29 -39.59 -20.06 -2.14
C ARG A 29 -38.36 -19.34 -2.61
N GLN A 30 -38.50 -18.54 -3.67
CA GLN A 30 -37.39 -17.75 -4.20
C GLN A 30 -36.87 -16.73 -3.18
N PHE A 31 -37.77 -16.05 -2.46
CA PHE A 31 -37.41 -15.13 -1.40
C PHE A 31 -36.66 -15.84 -0.26
N ASN A 32 -37.14 -16.99 0.21
CA ASN A 32 -36.48 -17.79 1.24
C ASN A 32 -35.12 -18.30 0.77
N GLN A 33 -34.97 -18.64 -0.51
CA GLN A 33 -33.67 -19.00 -1.09
C GLN A 33 -32.73 -17.81 -1.11
N ALA A 34 -33.20 -16.61 -1.48
CA ALA A 34 -32.41 -15.39 -1.43
C ALA A 34 -31.98 -15.03 0.00
N LEU A 35 -32.89 -15.15 0.97
CA LEU A 35 -32.62 -14.92 2.38
C LEU A 35 -31.56 -15.90 2.93
N SER A 36 -31.70 -17.19 2.57
CA SER A 36 -30.68 -18.19 2.94
C SER A 36 -29.30 -17.87 2.36
N ASN A 37 -29.22 -17.45 1.09
CA ASN A 37 -27.97 -17.03 0.49
C ASN A 37 -27.39 -15.78 1.17
N TYR A 38 -28.24 -14.81 1.50
CA TYR A 38 -27.82 -13.62 2.26
C TYR A 38 -27.23 -14.01 3.62
N ASN A 39 -27.91 -14.85 4.38
CA ASN A 39 -27.46 -15.31 5.70
C ASN A 39 -26.14 -16.10 5.64
N ASN A 40 -25.85 -16.76 4.52
CA ASN A 40 -24.62 -17.50 4.26
C ASN A 40 -23.52 -16.60 3.63
N GLY A 41 -23.69 -15.26 3.58
CA GLY A 41 -22.72 -14.35 3.00
C GLY A 41 -22.65 -14.35 1.47
N ARG A 42 -23.52 -15.11 0.78
CA ARG A 42 -23.57 -15.20 -0.69
C ARG A 42 -24.39 -14.07 -1.29
N TYR A 43 -23.95 -12.83 -1.05
CA TYR A 43 -24.70 -11.61 -1.38
C TYR A 43 -24.98 -11.46 -2.89
N ALA A 44 -24.01 -11.82 -3.75
CA ALA A 44 -24.19 -11.74 -5.20
C ALA A 44 -25.31 -12.68 -5.71
N THR A 45 -25.36 -13.89 -5.18
CA THR A 45 -26.42 -14.87 -5.52
C THR A 45 -27.77 -14.40 -5.02
N SER A 46 -27.83 -13.87 -3.78
CA SER A 46 -29.04 -13.27 -3.22
C SER A 46 -29.55 -12.12 -4.09
N GLU A 47 -28.67 -11.18 -4.46
CA GLU A 47 -29.00 -10.06 -5.36
C GLU A 47 -29.60 -10.54 -6.69
N THR A 48 -29.00 -11.57 -7.30
CA THR A 48 -29.48 -12.11 -8.59
C THR A 48 -30.90 -12.65 -8.47
N ILE A 49 -31.18 -13.46 -7.44
CA ILE A 49 -32.50 -14.01 -7.20
C ILE A 49 -33.53 -12.91 -6.93
N LEU A 50 -33.17 -11.91 -6.11
CA LEU A 50 -34.07 -10.81 -5.76
C LEU A 50 -34.41 -9.94 -6.97
N ASN A 51 -33.44 -9.69 -7.86
CA ASN A 51 -33.71 -8.99 -9.12
C ASN A 51 -34.64 -9.77 -10.03
N GLN A 52 -34.54 -11.11 -10.09
CA GLN A 52 -35.47 -11.94 -10.83
C GLN A 52 -36.89 -11.87 -10.25
N ILE A 53 -37.03 -11.86 -8.91
CA ILE A 53 -38.32 -11.64 -8.25
C ILE A 53 -38.93 -10.29 -8.64
N LEU A 54 -38.12 -9.24 -8.65
CA LEU A 54 -38.58 -7.87 -9.00
C LEU A 54 -39.06 -7.74 -10.45
N LEU A 55 -38.49 -8.53 -11.38
CA LEU A 55 -38.93 -8.57 -12.78
C LEU A 55 -40.31 -9.27 -12.95
N ASN A 56 -40.69 -10.13 -12.02
CA ASN A 56 -41.94 -10.90 -12.05
C ASN A 56 -43.07 -10.24 -11.25
N GLU A 57 -43.02 -8.93 -11.05
CA GLU A 57 -44.02 -8.14 -10.34
C GLU A 57 -44.42 -8.71 -8.98
N PRO A 58 -43.57 -8.63 -7.96
CA PRO A 58 -43.75 -9.32 -6.67
C PRO A 58 -44.94 -8.82 -5.84
N GLY A 59 -45.65 -7.78 -6.26
CA GLY A 59 -46.87 -7.27 -5.61
C GLY A 59 -46.61 -6.86 -4.15
N VAL A 60 -47.34 -7.49 -3.23
CA VAL A 60 -47.25 -7.21 -1.78
C VAL A 60 -45.90 -7.55 -1.16
N TYR A 61 -45.05 -8.35 -1.80
CA TYR A 61 -43.72 -8.71 -1.34
C TYR A 61 -42.63 -7.71 -1.76
N GLU A 62 -42.94 -6.76 -2.65
CA GLU A 62 -41.94 -5.85 -3.24
C GLU A 62 -41.11 -5.11 -2.18
N GLU A 63 -41.75 -4.64 -1.12
CA GLU A 63 -41.10 -3.92 -0.04
C GLU A 63 -40.04 -4.78 0.68
N SER A 64 -40.39 -6.02 1.03
CA SER A 64 -39.48 -6.97 1.67
C SER A 64 -38.33 -7.39 0.74
N VAL A 65 -38.65 -7.59 -0.54
CA VAL A 65 -37.66 -7.93 -1.58
C VAL A 65 -36.65 -6.80 -1.78
N LEU A 66 -37.13 -5.56 -1.87
CA LEU A 66 -36.25 -4.39 -1.98
C LEU A 66 -35.38 -4.19 -0.74
N LEU A 67 -35.89 -4.45 0.47
CA LEU A 67 -35.11 -4.38 1.69
C LEU A 67 -33.98 -5.43 1.70
N LEU A 68 -34.28 -6.68 1.36
CA LEU A 68 -33.26 -7.73 1.32
C LEU A 68 -32.25 -7.48 0.19
N LEU A 69 -32.71 -6.92 -0.93
CA LEU A 69 -31.85 -6.48 -2.03
C LEU A 69 -30.87 -5.38 -1.57
N LEU A 70 -31.38 -4.36 -0.87
CA LEU A 70 -30.56 -3.30 -0.28
C LEU A 70 -29.49 -3.89 0.65
N LYS A 71 -29.88 -4.77 1.57
CA LYS A 71 -28.95 -5.44 2.50
C LYS A 71 -27.90 -6.30 1.77
N SER A 72 -28.30 -7.00 0.71
CA SER A 72 -27.37 -7.80 -0.11
C SER A 72 -26.38 -6.92 -0.86
N GLN A 73 -26.83 -5.79 -1.41
CA GLN A 73 -25.97 -4.82 -2.10
C GLN A 73 -24.98 -4.14 -1.15
N VAL A 74 -25.41 -3.81 0.07
CA VAL A 74 -24.53 -3.27 1.11
C VAL A 74 -23.48 -4.31 1.53
N GLY A 75 -23.90 -5.56 1.79
CA GLY A 75 -22.99 -6.66 2.15
C GLY A 75 -21.96 -6.96 1.04
N PHE A 76 -22.33 -6.74 -0.23
CA PHE A 76 -21.46 -6.93 -1.39
C PHE A 76 -20.71 -5.64 -1.80
N ASN A 77 -20.75 -4.59 -0.99
CA ASN A 77 -20.11 -3.29 -1.23
C ASN A 77 -20.53 -2.61 -2.56
N LYS A 78 -21.72 -2.89 -3.08
CA LYS A 78 -22.31 -2.22 -4.25
C LYS A 78 -22.97 -0.90 -3.86
N ASN A 79 -22.22 0.01 -3.31
CA ASN A 79 -22.71 1.24 -2.68
C ASN A 79 -23.61 2.09 -3.57
N LYS A 80 -23.29 2.25 -4.85
CA LYS A 80 -24.13 3.00 -5.80
C LYS A 80 -25.51 2.37 -5.96
N LYS A 81 -25.57 1.07 -6.22
CA LYS A 81 -26.85 0.33 -6.36
C LYS A 81 -27.65 0.32 -5.06
N ALA A 82 -26.98 0.18 -3.91
CA ALA A 82 -27.61 0.25 -2.60
C ALA A 82 -28.29 1.62 -2.36
N ARG A 83 -27.67 2.74 -2.77
CA ARG A 83 -28.27 4.07 -2.72
C ARG A 83 -29.51 4.18 -3.63
N GLU A 84 -29.43 3.66 -4.84
CA GLU A 84 -30.55 3.65 -5.78
C GLU A 84 -31.72 2.83 -5.21
N THR A 85 -31.44 1.64 -4.65
CA THR A 85 -32.45 0.77 -4.02
C THR A 85 -33.06 1.43 -2.79
N SER A 86 -32.24 2.04 -1.91
CA SER A 86 -32.76 2.75 -0.73
C SER A 86 -33.65 3.94 -1.11
N SER A 87 -33.25 4.72 -2.11
CA SER A 87 -34.05 5.83 -2.64
C SER A 87 -35.39 5.33 -3.18
N LYS A 88 -35.40 4.19 -3.90
CA LYS A 88 -36.62 3.57 -4.40
C LYS A 88 -37.55 3.15 -3.25
N ILE A 89 -37.01 2.57 -2.17
CA ILE A 89 -37.81 2.20 -0.98
C ILE A 89 -38.42 3.46 -0.34
N LEU A 90 -37.60 4.49 -0.08
CA LEU A 90 -38.02 5.70 0.60
C LEU A 90 -39.08 6.49 -0.21
N SER A 91 -38.98 6.51 -1.54
CA SER A 91 -39.93 7.21 -2.41
C SER A 91 -41.23 6.43 -2.58
N LYS A 92 -41.16 5.09 -2.76
CA LYS A 92 -42.32 4.26 -3.04
C LYS A 92 -43.09 3.86 -1.78
N PHE A 93 -42.37 3.68 -0.64
CA PHE A 93 -42.92 3.20 0.63
C PHE A 93 -42.58 4.14 1.81
N PRO A 94 -43.00 5.41 1.79
CA PRO A 94 -42.61 6.41 2.80
C PRO A 94 -43.15 6.11 4.20
N LYS A 95 -44.13 5.22 4.33
CA LYS A 95 -44.69 4.75 5.61
C LYS A 95 -44.34 3.28 5.92
N SER A 96 -43.28 2.77 5.32
CA SER A 96 -42.83 1.39 5.50
C SER A 96 -42.56 1.07 6.97
N LYS A 97 -42.97 -0.10 7.42
CA LYS A 97 -42.56 -0.67 8.72
C LYS A 97 -41.06 -0.99 8.76
N TYR A 98 -40.40 -1.04 7.62
CA TYR A 98 -38.99 -1.36 7.48
C TYR A 98 -38.08 -0.11 7.41
N LEU A 99 -38.61 1.09 7.61
CA LEU A 99 -37.80 2.32 7.53
C LEU A 99 -36.59 2.29 8.49
N ALA A 100 -36.77 1.75 9.70
CA ALA A 100 -35.65 1.55 10.63
C ALA A 100 -34.53 0.66 10.02
N ASN A 101 -34.92 -0.43 9.35
CA ASN A 101 -33.95 -1.33 8.69
C ASN A 101 -33.30 -0.69 7.45
N VAL A 102 -33.99 0.16 6.74
CA VAL A 102 -33.42 0.94 5.63
C VAL A 102 -32.38 1.90 6.16
N MET A 103 -32.66 2.62 7.26
CA MET A 103 -31.67 3.51 7.90
C MET A 103 -30.47 2.74 8.45
N GLU A 104 -30.69 1.56 9.06
CA GLU A 104 -29.60 0.65 9.46
C GLU A 104 -28.70 0.33 8.26
N SER A 105 -29.31 -0.10 7.14
CA SER A 105 -28.55 -0.49 5.94
C SER A 105 -27.80 0.72 5.32
N LEU A 106 -28.35 1.91 5.36
CA LEU A 106 -27.66 3.13 4.97
C LEU A 106 -26.52 3.46 5.93
N GLY A 107 -26.70 3.22 7.23
CA GLY A 107 -25.62 3.34 8.21
C GLY A 107 -24.46 2.39 7.89
N ASP A 108 -24.77 1.11 7.64
CA ASP A 108 -23.78 0.10 7.26
C ASP A 108 -23.07 0.47 5.94
N LEU A 109 -23.80 1.02 4.96
CA LEU A 109 -23.23 1.54 3.73
C LEU A 109 -22.24 2.67 3.98
N TYR A 110 -22.59 3.63 4.84
CA TYR A 110 -21.70 4.73 5.19
C TYR A 110 -20.49 4.27 6.00
N VAL A 111 -20.61 3.22 6.81
CA VAL A 111 -19.46 2.57 7.47
C VAL A 111 -18.53 1.96 6.42
N ASN A 112 -19.06 1.26 5.41
CA ASN A 112 -18.26 0.73 4.30
C ASN A 112 -17.53 1.83 3.50
N GLU A 113 -18.05 3.05 3.52
CA GLU A 113 -17.46 4.24 2.91
C GLU A 113 -16.61 5.06 3.90
N THR A 114 -16.45 4.57 5.13
CA THR A 114 -15.74 5.26 6.23
C THR A 114 -16.28 6.65 6.57
N ASN A 115 -17.49 6.94 6.13
CA ASN A 115 -18.19 8.17 6.48
C ASN A 115 -18.94 8.00 7.81
N TYR A 116 -18.18 7.98 8.89
CA TYR A 116 -18.71 7.71 10.24
C TYR A 116 -19.73 8.75 10.72
N SER A 117 -19.59 9.99 10.28
CA SER A 117 -20.54 11.06 10.58
C SER A 117 -21.92 10.77 9.98
N SER A 118 -21.98 10.36 8.72
CA SER A 118 -23.24 9.98 8.06
C SER A 118 -23.79 8.66 8.62
N ALA A 119 -22.90 7.69 8.91
CA ALA A 119 -23.29 6.43 9.54
C ALA A 119 -23.97 6.66 10.89
N TYR A 120 -23.37 7.52 11.72
CA TYR A 120 -23.93 7.89 13.02
C TYR A 120 -25.34 8.49 12.91
N ARG A 121 -25.56 9.45 11.99
CA ARG A 121 -26.89 10.03 11.73
C ARG A 121 -27.90 8.96 11.29
N MET A 122 -27.49 8.00 10.46
CA MET A 122 -28.39 6.95 9.98
C MET A 122 -28.74 5.94 11.09
N TYR A 123 -27.78 5.50 11.90
CA TYR A 123 -28.07 4.63 13.03
C TYR A 123 -28.94 5.32 14.08
N HIS A 124 -28.64 6.58 14.40
CA HIS A 124 -29.49 7.37 15.30
C HIS A 124 -30.94 7.42 14.77
N ARG A 125 -31.14 7.71 13.48
CA ARG A 125 -32.46 7.73 12.84
C ARG A 125 -33.11 6.33 12.84
N SER A 126 -32.34 5.26 12.67
CA SER A 126 -32.84 3.88 12.74
C SER A 126 -33.44 3.58 14.13
N ILE A 127 -32.72 3.95 15.21
CA ILE A 127 -33.21 3.76 16.57
C ILE A 127 -34.47 4.60 16.84
N SER A 128 -34.49 5.84 16.36
CA SER A 128 -35.65 6.75 16.54
C SER A 128 -36.93 6.25 15.84
N LEU A 129 -36.77 5.48 14.78
CA LEU A 129 -37.89 4.87 14.02
C LEU A 129 -38.27 3.48 14.52
N SER A 130 -37.47 2.87 15.37
CA SER A 130 -37.71 1.52 15.86
C SER A 130 -38.68 1.50 17.05
N ILE A 131 -39.60 0.54 17.01
CA ILE A 131 -40.51 0.24 18.12
C ILE A 131 -40.02 -1.00 18.91
N ASN A 132 -39.14 -1.81 18.31
CA ASN A 132 -38.63 -3.03 18.91
C ASN A 132 -37.38 -2.76 19.76
N PRO A 133 -37.42 -2.99 21.09
CA PRO A 133 -36.29 -2.74 21.98
C PRO A 133 -35.05 -3.58 21.66
N GLU A 134 -35.19 -4.86 21.32
CA GLU A 134 -34.07 -5.74 20.99
C GLU A 134 -33.35 -5.27 19.72
N TYR A 135 -34.13 -4.83 18.72
CA TYR A 135 -33.57 -4.25 17.52
C TYR A 135 -32.84 -2.93 17.80
N SER A 136 -33.43 -2.07 18.64
CA SER A 136 -32.80 -0.83 19.05
C SER A 136 -31.48 -1.08 19.78
N GLN A 137 -31.42 -2.06 20.68
CA GLN A 137 -30.18 -2.44 21.37
C GLN A 137 -29.09 -2.91 20.41
N LYS A 138 -29.44 -3.67 19.37
CA LYS A 138 -28.50 -4.08 18.32
C LYS A 138 -27.90 -2.87 17.59
N ILE A 139 -28.72 -1.86 17.30
CA ILE A 139 -28.24 -0.63 16.64
C ILE A 139 -27.45 0.25 17.61
N ASP A 140 -27.84 0.32 18.90
CA ASP A 140 -27.07 0.99 19.95
C ASP A 140 -25.63 0.44 20.01
N MET A 141 -25.42 -0.88 19.85
CA MET A 141 -24.07 -1.47 19.79
C MET A 141 -23.27 -1.00 18.56
N LYS A 142 -23.91 -0.87 17.39
CA LYS A 142 -23.26 -0.32 16.20
C LYS A 142 -22.90 1.16 16.41
N LEU A 143 -23.79 1.91 17.04
CA LEU A 143 -23.60 3.32 17.34
C LEU A 143 -22.44 3.52 18.33
N LEU A 144 -22.38 2.68 19.37
CA LEU A 144 -21.29 2.71 20.36
C LEU A 144 -19.92 2.48 19.69
N LYS A 145 -19.81 1.55 18.76
CA LYS A 145 -18.57 1.34 18.01
C LYS A 145 -18.10 2.61 17.26
N LEU A 146 -19.03 3.37 16.67
CA LEU A 146 -18.68 4.65 16.04
C LEU A 146 -18.24 5.70 17.06
N ILE A 147 -18.86 5.71 18.23
CA ILE A 147 -18.47 6.60 19.34
C ILE A 147 -17.05 6.28 19.81
N GLU A 148 -16.72 5.00 19.98
CA GLU A 148 -15.38 4.54 20.39
C GLU A 148 -14.28 4.98 19.41
N ILE A 149 -14.56 4.93 18.11
CA ILE A 149 -13.64 5.41 17.06
C ILE A 149 -13.39 6.93 17.22
N GLY A 150 -14.39 7.68 17.65
CA GLY A 150 -14.37 9.13 17.74
C GLY A 150 -15.11 9.79 16.57
N LEU A 151 -15.86 10.82 16.88
CA LEU A 151 -16.68 11.57 15.94
C LEU A 151 -16.26 13.04 15.95
N SER A 152 -16.51 13.76 14.84
CA SER A 152 -16.16 15.17 14.78
C SER A 152 -16.97 16.01 15.78
N SER A 153 -16.29 16.93 16.41
CA SER A 153 -16.89 17.86 17.39
C SER A 153 -17.98 18.72 16.75
N SER A 154 -17.84 19.09 15.48
CA SER A 154 -18.82 19.87 14.75
C SER A 154 -20.15 19.12 14.59
N LEU A 155 -20.09 17.83 14.20
CA LEU A 155 -21.26 16.95 14.11
C LEU A 155 -21.99 16.85 15.45
N LEU A 156 -21.23 16.56 16.52
CA LEU A 156 -21.81 16.33 17.84
C LEU A 156 -22.43 17.59 18.43
N ASN A 157 -21.83 18.76 18.21
CA ASN A 157 -22.42 20.04 18.62
C ASN A 157 -23.72 20.33 17.86
N GLU A 158 -23.77 20.09 16.55
CA GLU A 158 -24.99 20.25 15.76
C GLU A 158 -26.11 19.34 16.29
N LEU A 159 -25.81 18.07 16.55
CA LEU A 159 -26.79 17.10 17.07
C LEU A 159 -27.29 17.47 18.46
N LEU A 160 -26.40 17.93 19.34
CA LEU A 160 -26.76 18.36 20.70
C LEU A 160 -27.72 19.57 20.71
N ILE A 161 -27.61 20.47 19.73
CA ILE A 161 -28.52 21.63 19.61
C ILE A 161 -29.91 21.18 19.17
N LEU A 162 -29.98 20.20 18.27
CA LEU A 162 -31.21 19.77 17.61
C LEU A 162 -31.96 18.65 18.33
N GLU A 163 -31.33 17.99 19.31
CA GLU A 163 -31.89 16.80 19.96
C GLU A 163 -32.70 17.12 21.21
N PRO A 164 -34.03 16.96 21.17
CA PRO A 164 -34.90 17.20 22.33
C PRO A 164 -35.03 15.97 23.25
N ASN A 165 -34.74 14.75 22.78
CA ASN A 165 -34.93 13.53 23.55
C ASN A 165 -33.77 13.32 24.52
N PRO A 166 -34.03 13.22 25.85
CA PRO A 166 -32.98 13.08 26.86
C PRO A 166 -32.09 11.85 26.65
N LYS A 167 -32.64 10.71 26.22
CA LYS A 167 -31.87 9.50 25.94
C LYS A 167 -30.81 9.77 24.86
N PHE A 168 -31.21 10.33 23.73
CA PHE A 168 -30.27 10.58 22.63
C PHE A 168 -29.31 11.72 22.95
N ARG A 169 -29.79 12.74 23.68
CA ARG A 169 -28.93 13.82 24.16
C ARG A 169 -27.79 13.29 25.03
N ASN A 170 -28.05 12.34 25.93
CA ASN A 170 -27.02 11.70 26.74
C ASN A 170 -26.02 10.91 25.90
N ILE A 171 -26.49 10.18 24.88
CA ILE A 171 -25.60 9.46 23.95
C ILE A 171 -24.68 10.46 23.21
N HIS A 172 -25.21 11.59 22.75
CA HIS A 172 -24.40 12.63 22.10
C HIS A 172 -23.39 13.29 23.04
N LEU A 173 -23.74 13.48 24.33
CA LEU A 173 -22.83 13.98 25.34
C LEU A 173 -21.68 13.01 25.61
N ILE A 174 -21.97 11.71 25.71
CA ILE A 174 -20.94 10.66 25.86
C ILE A 174 -20.02 10.63 24.65
N ALA A 175 -20.59 10.68 23.44
CA ALA A 175 -19.81 10.74 22.21
C ALA A 175 -18.91 11.98 22.18
N ARG A 176 -19.41 13.13 22.63
CA ARG A 176 -18.65 14.37 22.71
C ARG A 176 -17.54 14.30 23.75
N ALA A 177 -17.81 13.73 24.92
CA ALA A 177 -16.80 13.53 25.96
C ALA A 177 -15.69 12.58 25.49
N ASN A 178 -16.04 11.48 24.81
CA ASN A 178 -15.04 10.59 24.20
C ASN A 178 -14.15 11.34 23.20
N SER A 179 -14.74 12.18 22.35
CA SER A 179 -13.99 13.02 21.42
C SER A 179 -12.99 13.96 22.12
N GLU A 180 -13.35 14.51 23.28
CA GLU A 180 -12.43 15.34 24.08
C GLU A 180 -11.31 14.52 24.72
N ILE A 181 -11.60 13.31 25.23
CA ILE A 181 -10.58 12.39 25.76
C ILE A 181 -9.59 11.99 24.68
N LEU A 182 -10.09 11.59 23.49
CA LEU A 182 -9.26 11.23 22.34
C LEU A 182 -8.41 12.42 21.86
N SER A 183 -8.90 13.65 22.07
CA SER A 183 -8.15 14.88 21.75
C SER A 183 -7.17 15.31 22.86
N GLY A 184 -7.04 14.54 23.94
CA GLY A 184 -6.17 14.86 25.07
C GLY A 184 -6.67 15.97 25.99
N ARG A 185 -7.98 16.19 26.03
CA ARG A 185 -8.65 17.19 26.88
C ARG A 185 -9.58 16.53 27.92
N PRO A 186 -9.03 15.80 28.91
CA PRO A 186 -9.83 15.08 29.89
C PRO A 186 -10.68 16.02 30.79
N ASP A 187 -10.19 17.23 31.09
CA ASP A 187 -10.93 18.21 31.90
C ASP A 187 -12.22 18.67 31.21
N ASP A 188 -12.15 18.93 29.88
CA ASP A 188 -13.32 19.27 29.07
C ASP A 188 -14.31 18.09 29.01
N ALA A 189 -13.80 16.87 28.91
CA ALA A 189 -14.62 15.67 28.96
C ALA A 189 -15.34 15.52 30.32
N ALA A 190 -14.67 15.77 31.43
CA ALA A 190 -15.27 15.74 32.77
C ALA A 190 -16.45 16.74 32.89
N ILE A 191 -16.27 17.96 32.35
CA ILE A 191 -17.33 18.99 32.31
C ILE A 191 -18.55 18.52 31.52
N ILE A 192 -18.31 17.80 30.40
CA ILE A 192 -19.38 17.27 29.56
C ILE A 192 -20.06 16.08 30.22
N LEU A 193 -19.31 15.13 30.80
CA LEU A 193 -19.84 13.94 31.47
C LEU A 193 -20.72 14.28 32.69
N ASN A 194 -20.40 15.34 33.40
CA ASN A 194 -21.24 15.85 34.51
C ASN A 194 -22.64 16.32 34.06
N LYS A 195 -22.88 16.49 32.76
CA LYS A 195 -24.20 16.86 32.21
C LYS A 195 -25.01 15.64 31.79
N VAL A 196 -24.42 14.45 31.79
CA VAL A 196 -25.10 13.19 31.44
C VAL A 196 -25.97 12.76 32.62
N ASP A 197 -27.23 12.46 32.36
CA ASP A 197 -28.13 11.81 33.30
C ASP A 197 -28.02 10.29 33.16
N PRO A 198 -27.38 9.58 34.10
CA PRO A 198 -27.18 8.14 34.02
C PRO A 198 -28.49 7.34 34.00
N THR A 199 -29.57 7.88 34.55
CA THR A 199 -30.87 7.19 34.66
C THR A 199 -31.59 7.11 33.32
N SER A 200 -31.29 8.03 32.41
CA SER A 200 -31.84 8.05 31.04
C SER A 200 -30.92 7.37 30.01
N LEU A 201 -29.78 6.82 30.45
CA LEU A 201 -28.80 6.20 29.58
C LEU A 201 -29.14 4.72 29.38
N PRO A 202 -29.14 4.18 28.10
CA PRO A 202 -29.32 2.74 27.89
C PRO A 202 -28.16 1.93 28.49
N ASP A 203 -28.47 0.73 28.99
CA ASP A 203 -27.49 -0.19 29.61
C ASP A 203 -26.29 -0.49 28.69
N THR A 204 -26.49 -0.48 27.39
CA THR A 204 -25.43 -0.67 26.37
C THR A 204 -24.26 0.33 26.54
N TYR A 205 -24.53 1.53 27.06
CA TYR A 205 -23.51 2.58 27.24
C TYR A 205 -22.97 2.70 28.65
N ALA A 206 -23.53 1.96 29.62
CA ALA A 206 -23.20 2.14 31.03
C ALA A 206 -21.71 1.91 31.32
N LEU A 207 -21.16 0.78 30.89
CA LEU A 207 -19.75 0.46 31.08
C LEU A 207 -18.82 1.47 30.35
N PHE A 208 -19.20 1.89 29.15
CA PHE A 208 -18.45 2.88 28.40
C PHE A 208 -18.44 4.24 29.10
N PHE A 209 -19.59 4.67 29.65
CA PHE A 209 -19.70 5.89 30.43
C PHE A 209 -18.83 5.86 31.68
N GLU A 210 -18.83 4.74 32.43
CA GLU A 210 -17.96 4.58 33.62
C GLU A 210 -16.48 4.65 33.25
N ASN A 211 -16.08 4.04 32.14
CA ASN A 211 -14.71 4.09 31.62
C ASN A 211 -14.30 5.52 31.21
N LEU A 212 -15.20 6.28 30.59
CA LEU A 212 -14.98 7.69 30.29
C LEU A 212 -14.84 8.56 31.52
N LEU A 213 -15.70 8.35 32.56
CA LEU A 213 -15.59 9.04 33.84
C LEU A 213 -14.20 8.79 34.45
N ARG A 214 -13.77 7.53 34.51
CA ARG A 214 -12.45 7.18 35.02
C ARG A 214 -11.34 7.87 34.23
N ALA A 215 -11.40 7.81 32.91
CA ALA A 215 -10.40 8.41 32.02
C ALA A 215 -10.37 9.95 32.12
N SER A 216 -11.46 10.59 32.51
CA SER A 216 -11.51 12.04 32.69
C SER A 216 -10.88 12.54 34.01
N TYR A 217 -10.73 11.67 35.01
CA TYR A 217 -10.12 12.01 36.31
C TYR A 217 -8.69 11.45 36.48
N GLU A 218 -8.30 10.48 35.65
CA GLU A 218 -6.94 9.98 35.62
C GLU A 218 -6.07 10.89 34.73
N PRO A 219 -4.81 11.19 35.11
CA PRO A 219 -3.89 11.88 34.20
C PRO A 219 -3.69 11.03 32.97
N SER A 220 -4.49 11.26 31.95
CA SER A 220 -4.46 10.46 30.71
C SER A 220 -3.30 10.90 29.83
N SER A 221 -2.46 9.95 29.46
CA SER A 221 -1.59 10.14 28.33
C SER A 221 -2.43 10.42 27.08
N PRO A 222 -2.09 11.45 26.30
CA PRO A 222 -2.87 11.78 25.10
C PRO A 222 -2.92 10.59 24.16
N VAL A 223 -4.12 10.27 23.66
CA VAL A 223 -4.29 9.24 22.63
C VAL A 223 -3.84 9.81 21.29
N LEU A 224 -2.81 9.22 20.70
CA LEU A 224 -2.36 9.58 19.37
C LEU A 224 -3.14 8.75 18.34
N MET A 225 -4.06 9.38 17.62
CA MET A 225 -4.82 8.71 16.57
C MET A 225 -4.07 8.81 15.24
N VAL A 226 -3.80 7.65 14.63
CA VAL A 226 -3.09 7.52 13.36
C VAL A 226 -3.95 6.75 12.38
N GLY A 227 -4.10 7.27 11.18
CA GLY A 227 -4.76 6.58 10.07
C GLY A 227 -3.73 5.79 9.25
N ILE A 228 -4.10 4.61 8.79
CA ILE A 228 -3.29 3.82 7.86
C ILE A 228 -4.15 3.53 6.64
N VAL A 229 -3.70 3.93 5.45
CA VAL A 229 -4.33 3.61 4.17
C VAL A 229 -3.43 2.67 3.40
N LEU A 230 -3.87 1.43 3.19
CA LEU A 230 -3.06 0.39 2.57
C LEU A 230 -3.95 -0.60 1.79
N PRO A 231 -3.38 -1.38 0.84
CA PRO A 231 -4.14 -2.38 0.09
C PRO A 231 -4.35 -3.64 0.95
N LEU A 232 -5.58 -3.86 1.42
CA LEU A 232 -5.99 -5.11 2.10
C LEU A 232 -6.84 -5.99 1.19
N SER A 233 -7.08 -5.57 -0.05
CA SER A 233 -7.72 -6.34 -1.11
C SER A 233 -7.22 -5.90 -2.47
N GLY A 234 -7.38 -6.76 -3.49
CA GLY A 234 -6.86 -6.53 -4.85
C GLY A 234 -5.45 -7.11 -5.04
N ASP A 235 -4.73 -6.62 -6.06
CA ASP A 235 -3.48 -7.23 -6.54
C ASP A 235 -2.28 -7.03 -5.59
N GLN A 236 -2.34 -6.05 -4.68
CA GLN A 236 -1.26 -5.70 -3.74
C GLN A 236 -1.57 -6.11 -2.28
N ILE A 237 -2.45 -7.09 -2.07
CA ILE A 237 -2.86 -7.52 -0.73
C ILE A 237 -1.68 -8.00 0.11
N GLU A 238 -0.73 -8.71 -0.49
CA GLU A 238 0.44 -9.26 0.21
C GLU A 238 1.32 -8.16 0.82
N GLU A 239 1.53 -7.06 0.11
CA GLU A 239 2.29 -5.90 0.60
C GLU A 239 1.55 -5.21 1.75
N GLY A 240 0.23 -5.08 1.66
CA GLY A 240 -0.59 -4.49 2.72
C GLY A 240 -0.59 -5.33 3.99
N GLU A 241 -0.76 -6.63 3.89
CA GLU A 241 -0.73 -7.56 5.03
C GLU A 241 0.65 -7.62 5.68
N ALA A 242 1.73 -7.66 4.87
CA ALA A 242 3.10 -7.66 5.37
C ALA A 242 3.40 -6.36 6.14
N PHE A 243 2.98 -5.20 5.61
CA PHE A 243 3.14 -3.93 6.31
C PHE A 243 2.39 -3.93 7.65
N LEU A 244 1.14 -4.35 7.67
CA LEU A 244 0.31 -4.35 8.87
C LEU A 244 0.86 -5.29 9.95
N THR A 245 1.36 -6.45 9.55
CA THR A 245 2.04 -7.41 10.44
C THR A 245 3.28 -6.77 11.07
N GLY A 246 4.16 -6.17 10.27
CA GLY A 246 5.36 -5.49 10.77
C GLY A 246 5.03 -4.30 11.66
N PHE A 247 3.97 -3.55 11.35
CA PHE A 247 3.51 -2.43 12.17
C PHE A 247 3.08 -2.89 13.57
N TYR A 248 2.27 -3.94 13.68
CA TYR A 248 1.82 -4.47 14.98
C TYR A 248 2.95 -5.14 15.77
N GLU A 249 3.89 -5.80 15.12
CA GLU A 249 5.08 -6.31 15.80
C GLU A 249 5.96 -5.16 16.34
N GLY A 250 6.11 -4.08 15.57
CA GLY A 250 6.78 -2.86 16.01
C GLY A 250 6.08 -2.21 17.21
N GLU A 251 4.75 -2.12 17.19
CA GLU A 251 3.95 -1.60 18.31
C GLU A 251 4.19 -2.41 19.59
N LYS A 252 4.16 -3.74 19.51
CA LYS A 252 4.45 -4.62 20.66
C LYS A 252 5.86 -4.40 21.21
N SER A 253 6.84 -4.16 20.35
CA SER A 253 8.25 -3.97 20.74
C SER A 253 8.49 -2.67 21.51
N LEU A 254 7.66 -1.64 21.28
CA LEU A 254 7.77 -0.33 21.95
C LEU A 254 7.47 -0.40 23.46
N GLY A 255 6.89 -1.50 23.94
CA GLY A 255 6.60 -1.72 25.35
C GLY A 255 5.53 -0.74 25.89
N LYS A 256 5.50 -0.56 27.23
CA LYS A 256 4.57 0.38 27.87
C LYS A 256 5.08 1.82 27.70
N THR A 257 4.73 2.45 26.59
CA THR A 257 4.92 3.89 26.45
C THR A 257 3.82 4.65 27.18
N ASN A 258 4.12 5.87 27.63
CA ASN A 258 3.12 6.75 28.26
C ASN A 258 2.10 7.30 27.23
N GLN A 259 2.21 6.96 25.95
CA GLN A 259 1.30 7.38 24.91
C GLN A 259 0.45 6.20 24.42
N ARG A 260 -0.85 6.39 24.37
CA ARG A 260 -1.78 5.41 23.77
C ARG A 260 -1.89 5.70 22.29
N LEU A 261 -1.62 4.68 21.47
CA LEU A 261 -1.80 4.73 20.02
C LEU A 261 -3.19 4.17 19.67
N SER A 262 -3.98 4.93 18.93
CA SER A 262 -5.23 4.47 18.33
C SER A 262 -5.04 4.43 16.82
N ILE A 263 -5.28 3.27 16.21
CA ILE A 263 -4.99 3.02 14.81
C ILE A 263 -6.29 2.83 14.05
N LEU A 264 -6.46 3.55 12.95
CA LEU A 264 -7.58 3.41 12.01
C LEU A 264 -7.05 2.91 10.66
N VAL A 265 -7.35 1.66 10.36
CA VAL A 265 -6.91 1.02 9.12
C VAL A 265 -8.00 1.12 8.06
N GLN A 266 -7.62 1.53 6.84
CA GLN A 266 -8.51 1.69 5.68
C GLN A 266 -7.96 0.95 4.46
N ASP A 267 -8.83 0.21 3.78
CA ASP A 267 -8.48 -0.55 2.59
C ASP A 267 -8.52 0.32 1.33
N SER A 268 -7.38 0.49 0.68
CA SER A 268 -7.26 1.17 -0.62
C SER A 268 -7.72 0.32 -1.81
N ARG A 269 -7.94 -0.99 -1.60
CA ARG A 269 -8.34 -1.96 -2.64
C ARG A 269 -7.42 -1.98 -3.86
N SER A 270 -6.13 -1.77 -3.67
CA SER A 270 -5.15 -1.61 -4.76
C SER A 270 -5.58 -0.59 -5.82
N SER A 271 -6.29 0.47 -5.42
CA SER A 271 -6.86 1.50 -6.30
C SER A 271 -6.49 2.90 -5.83
N ASN A 272 -5.89 3.69 -6.74
CA ASN A 272 -5.51 5.08 -6.46
C ASN A 272 -6.71 5.94 -6.05
N ILE A 273 -7.87 5.72 -6.67
CA ILE A 273 -9.11 6.46 -6.35
C ILE A 273 -9.60 6.11 -4.95
N GLN A 274 -9.61 4.84 -4.60
CA GLN A 274 -10.00 4.41 -3.26
C GLN A 274 -9.01 4.91 -2.21
N ALA A 275 -7.71 4.86 -2.47
CA ALA A 275 -6.69 5.40 -1.57
C ALA A 275 -6.95 6.89 -1.27
N ILE A 276 -7.25 7.71 -2.29
CA ILE A 276 -7.61 9.13 -2.11
C ILE A 276 -8.86 9.27 -1.24
N MET A 277 -9.93 8.53 -1.57
CA MET A 277 -11.20 8.61 -0.86
C MET A 277 -11.05 8.25 0.61
N GLN A 278 -10.31 7.19 0.91
CA GLN A 278 -10.07 6.74 2.28
C GLN A 278 -9.21 7.76 3.07
N ALA A 279 -8.16 8.28 2.44
CA ALA A 279 -7.31 9.30 3.05
C ALA A 279 -8.10 10.59 3.36
N GLN A 280 -8.95 11.06 2.43
CA GLN A 280 -9.83 12.23 2.63
C GLN A 280 -10.91 11.99 3.70
N ASN A 281 -11.40 10.75 3.83
CA ASN A 281 -12.36 10.43 4.89
C ASN A 281 -11.71 10.44 6.27
N LEU A 282 -10.50 9.90 6.39
CA LEU A 282 -9.73 9.94 7.63
C LEU A 282 -9.33 11.39 8.00
N GLU A 283 -8.96 12.21 7.02
CA GLU A 283 -8.57 13.61 7.22
C GLU A 283 -9.66 14.44 7.90
N LYS A 284 -10.94 14.14 7.64
CA LYS A 284 -12.08 14.84 8.26
C LYS A 284 -12.24 14.57 9.76
N MET A 285 -11.44 13.68 10.33
CA MET A 285 -11.49 13.36 11.76
C MET A 285 -10.60 14.31 12.54
N ASP A 286 -11.19 15.11 13.41
CA ASP A 286 -10.49 16.16 14.21
C ASP A 286 -9.35 15.58 15.08
N GLN A 287 -9.46 14.31 15.45
CA GLN A 287 -8.50 13.61 16.32
C GLN A 287 -7.29 13.05 15.58
N LEU A 288 -7.35 12.96 14.26
CA LEU A 288 -6.28 12.39 13.46
C LEU A 288 -5.00 13.25 13.55
N LYS A 289 -3.87 12.62 13.88
CA LYS A 289 -2.57 13.29 14.03
C LYS A 289 -1.63 13.05 12.87
N ALA A 290 -1.74 11.90 12.20
CA ALA A 290 -0.94 11.55 11.04
C ALA A 290 -1.64 10.50 10.18
N LEU A 291 -1.25 10.43 8.91
CA LEU A 291 -1.59 9.35 7.98
C LEU A 291 -0.33 8.58 7.61
N ILE A 292 -0.41 7.26 7.62
CA ILE A 292 0.63 6.37 7.11
C ILE A 292 0.08 5.72 5.83
N CYS A 293 0.80 5.85 4.73
CA CYS A 293 0.37 5.39 3.42
C CYS A 293 1.43 4.48 2.80
N PRO A 294 1.44 3.16 3.15
CA PRO A 294 2.30 2.17 2.50
C PRO A 294 1.73 1.78 1.13
N LEU A 295 1.74 2.74 0.21
CA LEU A 295 1.18 2.66 -1.13
C LEU A 295 2.31 2.69 -2.17
N ASP A 296 2.02 2.23 -3.39
CA ASP A 296 2.93 2.41 -4.52
C ASP A 296 3.15 3.89 -4.87
N ASP A 297 4.07 4.17 -5.78
CA ASP A 297 4.45 5.53 -6.15
C ASP A 297 3.28 6.34 -6.72
N GLN A 298 2.39 5.71 -7.49
CA GLN A 298 1.25 6.40 -8.12
C GLN A 298 0.16 6.74 -7.10
N ALA A 299 -0.19 5.79 -6.24
CA ALA A 299 -1.16 6.01 -5.19
C ALA A 299 -0.64 7.00 -4.14
N SER A 300 0.66 6.94 -3.79
CA SER A 300 1.33 7.88 -2.89
C SER A 300 1.30 9.31 -3.44
N LEU A 301 1.60 9.49 -4.74
CA LEU A 301 1.50 10.78 -5.42
C LEU A 301 0.05 11.30 -5.41
N ALA A 302 -0.91 10.44 -5.72
CA ALA A 302 -2.33 10.79 -5.79
C ALA A 302 -2.87 11.25 -4.42
N VAL A 303 -2.59 10.49 -3.35
CA VAL A 303 -3.00 10.82 -1.98
C VAL A 303 -2.32 12.11 -1.50
N THR A 304 -1.01 12.25 -1.71
CA THR A 304 -0.26 13.44 -1.30
C THR A 304 -0.77 14.70 -2.00
N SER A 305 -1.06 14.61 -3.31
CA SER A 305 -1.63 15.72 -4.08
C SER A 305 -3.03 16.09 -3.59
N ALA A 306 -3.88 15.09 -3.32
CA ALA A 306 -5.25 15.31 -2.85
C ALA A 306 -5.31 15.94 -1.45
N LEU A 307 -4.31 15.69 -0.60
CA LEU A 307 -4.22 16.23 0.76
C LEU A 307 -3.27 17.42 0.90
N SER A 308 -2.71 17.93 -0.19
CA SER A 308 -1.72 19.02 -0.16
C SER A 308 -2.21 20.33 0.47
N SER A 309 -3.52 20.56 0.48
CA SER A 309 -4.17 21.71 1.13
C SER A 309 -4.48 21.51 2.62
N THR A 310 -4.27 20.32 3.15
CA THR A 310 -4.54 19.98 4.55
C THR A 310 -3.34 20.26 5.45
N ASN A 311 -3.47 19.92 6.73
CA ASN A 311 -2.41 20.15 7.70
C ASN A 311 -1.88 18.85 8.33
N ILE A 312 -2.33 17.69 7.84
CA ILE A 312 -2.05 16.37 8.41
C ILE A 312 -0.73 15.83 7.86
N PRO A 313 0.25 15.46 8.71
CA PRO A 313 1.47 14.79 8.27
C PRO A 313 1.15 13.47 7.58
N ILE A 314 1.78 13.22 6.44
CA ILE A 314 1.67 11.96 5.68
C ILE A 314 3.01 11.25 5.70
N ILE A 315 3.03 10.00 6.14
CA ILE A 315 4.20 9.14 6.17
C ILE A 315 4.09 8.15 5.01
N LEU A 316 5.04 8.22 4.08
CA LEU A 316 5.11 7.41 2.88
C LEU A 316 6.23 6.38 3.06
N THR A 317 5.90 5.10 3.11
CA THR A 317 6.87 4.07 3.45
C THR A 317 7.50 3.40 2.24
N ASN A 318 6.80 3.33 1.11
CA ASN A 318 7.25 2.64 -0.10
C ASN A 318 7.76 3.56 -1.21
N LEU A 319 7.52 4.85 -1.08
CA LEU A 319 7.89 5.82 -2.11
C LEU A 319 9.41 5.96 -2.23
N GLN A 320 9.91 5.93 -3.47
CA GLN A 320 11.33 6.07 -3.79
C GLN A 320 11.69 7.37 -4.52
N ARG A 321 10.74 8.30 -4.66
CA ARG A 321 10.92 9.59 -5.36
C ARG A 321 11.00 10.77 -4.40
N ASP A 322 11.94 11.69 -4.65
CA ASP A 322 12.22 12.86 -3.81
C ASP A 322 11.23 14.04 -4.01
N ASP A 323 10.44 14.03 -5.09
CA ASP A 323 9.73 15.24 -5.54
C ASP A 323 8.43 15.53 -4.75
N LEU A 324 7.88 14.58 -4.01
CA LEU A 324 6.61 14.77 -3.30
C LEU A 324 6.69 15.77 -2.14
N SER A 325 7.84 15.93 -1.53
CA SER A 325 8.06 16.96 -0.50
C SER A 325 7.90 18.39 -1.04
N LYS A 326 8.08 18.59 -2.36
CA LYS A 326 7.82 19.87 -3.04
C LYS A 326 6.33 20.14 -3.25
N ILE A 327 5.50 19.08 -3.36
CA ILE A 327 4.06 19.18 -3.51
C ILE A 327 3.42 19.40 -2.15
N TYR A 328 3.88 18.68 -1.12
CA TYR A 328 3.37 18.78 0.22
C TYR A 328 4.50 18.72 1.25
N ASN A 329 4.74 19.83 1.94
CA ASN A 329 5.86 19.99 2.88
C ASN A 329 5.72 19.17 4.19
N LYS A 330 4.58 18.53 4.42
CA LYS A 330 4.34 17.61 5.54
C LYS A 330 4.30 16.14 5.11
N SER A 331 4.83 15.83 3.94
CA SER A 331 5.08 14.45 3.52
C SER A 331 6.47 14.00 4.00
N PHE A 332 6.52 12.85 4.66
CA PHE A 332 7.73 12.25 5.21
C PHE A 332 7.97 10.90 4.54
N HIS A 333 9.20 10.68 4.09
CA HIS A 333 9.60 9.47 3.40
C HIS A 333 10.40 8.58 4.35
N PHE A 334 10.06 7.32 4.42
CA PHE A 334 10.76 6.33 5.23
C PHE A 334 11.78 5.52 4.42
N ASN A 335 11.54 5.34 3.12
CA ASN A 335 12.45 4.66 2.23
C ASN A 335 13.56 5.58 1.72
N SER A 336 14.71 4.99 1.40
CA SER A 336 15.74 5.67 0.64
C SER A 336 15.24 5.93 -0.79
N THR A 337 15.37 7.18 -1.25
CA THR A 337 14.99 7.54 -2.61
C THR A 337 16.00 6.97 -3.62
N LEU A 338 15.59 6.86 -4.89
CA LEU A 338 16.47 6.37 -5.96
C LEU A 338 17.77 7.16 -6.05
N ALA A 339 17.68 8.50 -5.91
CA ALA A 339 18.86 9.36 -5.87
C ALA A 339 19.75 9.11 -4.64
N MET A 340 19.15 8.84 -3.48
CA MET A 340 19.91 8.49 -2.27
C MET A 340 20.59 7.14 -2.42
N GLN A 341 19.92 6.14 -3.01
CA GLN A 341 20.51 4.83 -3.29
C GLN A 341 21.75 4.97 -4.19
N GLY A 342 21.65 5.74 -5.28
CA GLY A 342 22.80 6.02 -6.14
C GLY A 342 23.98 6.64 -5.38
N ARG A 343 23.72 7.69 -4.57
CA ARG A 343 24.77 8.31 -3.74
C ARG A 343 25.38 7.35 -2.73
N MET A 344 24.57 6.51 -2.09
CA MET A 344 25.07 5.53 -1.10
C MET A 344 25.92 4.46 -1.76
N ALA A 345 25.56 4.00 -2.96
CA ALA A 345 26.37 3.08 -3.76
C ALA A 345 27.76 3.69 -4.06
N ALA A 346 27.76 4.94 -4.49
CA ALA A 346 29.00 5.67 -4.77
C ALA A 346 29.90 5.78 -3.53
N ARG A 347 29.34 6.16 -2.39
CA ARG A 347 30.09 6.26 -1.11
C ARG A 347 30.64 4.91 -0.69
N TYR A 348 29.83 3.86 -0.76
CA TYR A 348 30.29 2.52 -0.41
C TYR A 348 31.48 2.09 -1.27
N ILE A 349 31.41 2.31 -2.59
CA ILE A 349 32.48 1.92 -3.53
C ILE A 349 33.75 2.75 -3.30
N ALA A 350 33.61 4.07 -3.23
CA ALA A 350 34.77 4.98 -3.17
C ALA A 350 35.38 5.05 -1.76
N SER A 351 34.53 5.16 -0.71
CA SER A 351 35.04 5.41 0.65
C SER A 351 35.28 4.13 1.44
N GLU A 352 34.40 3.11 1.32
CA GLU A 352 34.54 1.87 2.09
C GLU A 352 35.41 0.84 1.37
N LEU A 353 35.25 0.71 0.04
CA LEU A 353 36.01 -0.25 -0.75
C LEU A 353 37.30 0.35 -1.34
N GLY A 354 37.43 1.68 -1.41
CA GLY A 354 38.60 2.37 -1.97
C GLY A 354 38.81 2.13 -3.46
N LEU A 355 37.73 1.88 -4.22
CA LEU A 355 37.80 1.57 -5.65
C LEU A 355 37.64 2.85 -6.49
N SER A 356 38.37 2.96 -7.62
CA SER A 356 38.44 4.17 -8.45
C SER A 356 37.90 4.00 -9.86
N ASN A 357 38.09 2.82 -10.47
CA ASN A 357 37.62 2.53 -11.85
C ASN A 357 36.31 1.75 -11.82
N ILE A 358 35.19 2.43 -12.01
CA ILE A 358 33.87 1.88 -11.82
C ILE A 358 33.10 1.91 -13.15
N ALA A 359 32.38 0.84 -13.49
CA ALA A 359 31.45 0.81 -14.59
C ALA A 359 30.00 0.77 -14.07
N VAL A 360 29.07 1.17 -14.92
CA VAL A 360 27.62 1.10 -14.66
C VAL A 360 26.93 0.37 -15.80
N ILE A 361 26.01 -0.53 -15.48
CA ILE A 361 25.00 -1.05 -16.44
C ILE A 361 23.63 -0.80 -15.85
N ALA A 362 22.83 0.03 -16.49
CA ALA A 362 21.55 0.50 -15.97
C ALA A 362 20.41 0.37 -17.00
N PRO A 363 19.14 0.24 -16.56
CA PRO A 363 18.00 0.33 -17.45
C PRO A 363 17.84 1.77 -17.98
N ALA A 364 17.53 1.89 -19.29
CA ALA A 364 17.27 3.17 -19.93
C ALA A 364 15.82 3.63 -19.65
N ASN A 365 15.50 3.80 -18.39
CA ASN A 365 14.24 4.35 -17.89
C ASN A 365 14.52 5.44 -16.87
N GLN A 366 13.49 6.18 -16.45
CA GLN A 366 13.63 7.31 -15.52
C GLN A 366 14.29 6.91 -14.19
N ASP A 367 13.98 5.72 -13.67
CA ASP A 367 14.51 5.25 -12.39
C ASP A 367 16.00 4.91 -12.48
N GLY A 368 16.41 4.25 -13.58
CA GLY A 368 17.81 3.98 -13.87
C GLY A 368 18.62 5.26 -14.08
N GLU A 369 18.05 6.24 -14.77
CA GLU A 369 18.69 7.55 -14.99
C GLU A 369 18.91 8.27 -13.65
N ILE A 370 17.90 8.38 -12.78
CA ILE A 370 18.00 9.04 -11.48
C ILE A 370 19.08 8.38 -10.61
N GLN A 371 19.10 7.05 -10.54
CA GLN A 371 20.10 6.33 -9.75
C GLN A 371 21.51 6.53 -10.31
N THR A 372 21.67 6.37 -11.63
CA THR A 372 22.97 6.49 -12.31
C THR A 372 23.52 7.91 -12.23
N ASP A 373 22.72 8.92 -12.50
CA ASP A 373 23.14 10.32 -12.44
C ASP A 373 23.60 10.72 -11.03
N SER A 374 22.84 10.28 -10.02
CA SER A 374 23.17 10.55 -8.63
C SER A 374 24.42 9.81 -8.18
N PHE A 375 24.63 8.60 -8.70
CA PHE A 375 25.82 7.79 -8.50
C PHE A 375 27.07 8.46 -9.09
N ILE A 376 27.01 8.87 -10.36
CA ILE A 376 28.12 9.53 -11.07
C ILE A 376 28.50 10.83 -10.35
N LYS A 377 27.53 11.70 -10.06
CA LYS A 377 27.77 12.99 -9.37
C LYS A 377 28.44 12.82 -8.02
N GLU A 378 28.06 11.79 -7.26
CA GLU A 378 28.67 11.55 -5.95
C GLU A 378 30.06 10.94 -6.09
N LEU A 379 30.31 10.04 -7.06
CA LEU A 379 31.65 9.52 -7.34
C LEU A 379 32.62 10.63 -7.75
N ASP A 380 32.21 11.53 -8.65
CA ASP A 380 33.02 12.70 -9.06
C ASP A 380 33.38 13.57 -7.84
N ARG A 381 32.42 13.78 -6.93
CA ARG A 381 32.64 14.50 -5.67
C ARG A 381 33.67 13.83 -4.76
N LEU A 382 33.74 12.49 -4.80
CA LEU A 382 34.66 11.68 -3.99
C LEU A 382 36.01 11.42 -4.67
N GLY A 383 36.20 11.92 -5.90
CA GLY A 383 37.45 11.78 -6.64
C GLY A 383 37.63 10.41 -7.31
N SER A 384 36.58 9.65 -7.46
CA SER A 384 36.57 8.38 -8.23
C SER A 384 35.88 8.57 -9.59
N ASN A 385 36.20 7.72 -10.57
CA ASN A 385 35.74 7.91 -11.96
C ASN A 385 34.82 6.78 -12.41
N VAL A 386 33.73 7.13 -13.10
CA VAL A 386 32.99 6.18 -13.91
C VAL A 386 33.66 6.06 -15.27
N VAL A 387 34.27 4.90 -15.52
CA VAL A 387 35.02 4.64 -16.75
C VAL A 387 34.12 4.20 -17.92
N ALA A 388 32.96 3.66 -17.63
CA ALA A 388 31.97 3.30 -18.64
C ALA A 388 30.55 3.28 -18.05
N THR A 389 29.59 3.74 -18.87
CA THR A 389 28.15 3.66 -18.54
C THR A 389 27.43 3.05 -19.72
N GLU A 390 26.80 1.91 -19.50
CA GLU A 390 26.05 1.18 -20.51
C GLU A 390 24.57 1.11 -20.14
N TRP A 391 23.72 1.29 -21.14
CA TRP A 391 22.29 1.30 -20.98
C TRP A 391 21.62 0.13 -21.71
N TYR A 392 20.56 -0.43 -21.13
CA TYR A 392 19.71 -1.40 -21.80
C TYR A 392 18.23 -0.96 -21.75
N SER A 393 17.46 -1.36 -22.77
CA SER A 393 16.04 -1.07 -22.86
C SER A 393 15.24 -2.36 -22.90
N GLY A 394 14.06 -2.38 -22.27
CA GLY A 394 13.23 -3.58 -22.16
C GLY A 394 13.87 -4.66 -21.28
N GLU A 395 13.47 -5.91 -21.48
CA GLU A 395 14.01 -7.05 -20.75
C GLU A 395 15.48 -7.33 -21.15
N PRO A 396 16.41 -7.44 -20.20
CA PRO A 396 17.85 -7.60 -20.47
C PRO A 396 18.23 -9.05 -20.80
N ILE A 397 17.51 -9.68 -21.75
CA ILE A 397 17.74 -11.07 -22.17
C ILE A 397 19.14 -11.26 -22.77
N ASN A 398 19.68 -10.22 -23.42
CA ASN A 398 20.98 -10.27 -24.08
C ASN A 398 21.75 -8.95 -23.91
N LEU A 399 22.67 -8.90 -22.97
CA LEU A 399 23.54 -7.77 -22.68
C LEU A 399 24.94 -7.89 -23.34
N LYS A 400 25.08 -8.71 -24.37
CA LYS A 400 26.34 -8.96 -25.09
C LYS A 400 27.02 -7.67 -25.54
N ARG A 401 26.24 -6.69 -26.03
CA ARG A 401 26.78 -5.41 -26.50
C ARG A 401 27.39 -4.65 -25.34
N GLN A 402 26.67 -4.52 -24.25
CA GLN A 402 27.06 -3.78 -23.06
C GLN A 402 28.33 -4.37 -22.44
N PHE A 403 28.34 -5.68 -22.19
CA PHE A 403 29.52 -6.34 -21.63
C PHE A 403 30.73 -6.31 -22.55
N LYS A 404 30.55 -6.40 -23.89
CA LYS A 404 31.65 -6.23 -24.82
C LYS A 404 32.24 -4.83 -24.80
N SER A 405 31.40 -3.80 -24.64
CA SER A 405 31.85 -2.42 -24.49
C SER A 405 32.66 -2.25 -23.20
N LEU A 406 32.14 -2.75 -22.06
CA LEU A 406 32.88 -2.73 -20.79
C LEU A 406 34.22 -3.46 -20.91
N ARG A 407 34.24 -4.58 -21.60
CA ARG A 407 35.47 -5.35 -21.81
C ARG A 407 36.50 -4.59 -22.65
N GLN A 408 36.06 -3.84 -23.65
CA GLN A 408 36.93 -2.98 -24.46
C GLN A 408 37.54 -1.88 -23.57
N VAL A 409 36.72 -1.20 -22.77
CA VAL A 409 37.21 -0.19 -21.82
C VAL A 409 38.20 -0.80 -20.83
N ALA A 410 37.90 -1.99 -20.31
CA ALA A 410 38.83 -2.68 -19.41
C ALA A 410 40.17 -3.00 -20.06
N PHE A 411 40.21 -3.34 -21.35
CA PHE A 411 41.46 -3.48 -22.10
C PHE A 411 42.21 -2.16 -22.26
N ASP A 412 41.50 -1.07 -22.59
CA ASP A 412 42.10 0.24 -22.81
C ASP A 412 42.71 0.84 -21.54
N LEU A 413 42.24 0.38 -20.36
CA LEU A 413 42.75 0.73 -19.05
C LEU A 413 43.96 -0.11 -18.61
N LEU A 414 44.36 -1.14 -19.35
CA LEU A 414 45.58 -1.88 -19.03
C LEU A 414 46.80 -0.95 -19.14
N PRO A 415 47.79 -1.07 -18.23
CA PRO A 415 49.02 -0.32 -18.32
C PRO A 415 49.64 -0.52 -19.72
N LYS A 416 49.79 0.54 -20.46
CA LYS A 416 50.60 0.47 -21.68
C LYS A 416 52.03 0.22 -21.23
N GLU A 417 52.69 -0.83 -21.77
CA GLU A 417 54.12 -1.00 -21.59
C GLU A 417 54.78 0.31 -22.06
N GLU A 418 55.25 1.11 -21.13
CA GLU A 418 56.11 2.22 -21.47
C GLU A 418 57.36 1.59 -22.11
N ASN A 419 57.65 1.97 -23.34
CA ASN A 419 58.97 1.69 -23.93
C ASN A 419 59.93 2.54 -23.13
N TYR A 420 60.63 1.96 -22.18
CA TYR A 420 61.65 2.61 -21.39
C TYR A 420 62.73 3.23 -22.27
N ASP A 421 62.88 2.73 -23.50
CA ASP A 421 63.80 3.24 -24.52
C ASP A 421 63.42 4.65 -25.01
N GLU A 422 62.13 5.00 -25.09
CA GLU A 422 61.67 6.37 -25.42
C GLU A 422 61.73 7.33 -24.24
N ALA A 423 61.54 6.85 -23.01
CA ALA A 423 61.52 7.68 -21.80
C ALA A 423 62.91 8.15 -21.36
N LEU A 424 63.93 7.41 -21.70
CA LEU A 424 65.33 7.78 -21.38
C LEU A 424 65.96 8.69 -22.43
N GLY A 425 65.35 8.89 -23.60
CA GLY A 425 65.90 9.78 -24.64
C GLY A 425 67.32 9.39 -25.11
N MET A 426 67.69 8.16 -24.83
CA MET A 426 68.97 7.60 -25.24
C MET A 426 68.79 6.71 -26.44
N ASP A 427 69.37 7.11 -27.55
CA ASP A 427 69.49 6.28 -28.73
C ASP A 427 70.41 5.10 -28.41
N ILE A 428 70.08 3.88 -28.87
CA ILE A 428 70.86 2.66 -28.63
C ILE A 428 72.32 2.86 -29.11
N ASP A 429 72.53 3.66 -30.13
CA ASP A 429 73.85 4.06 -30.61
C ASP A 429 74.69 4.84 -29.57
N SER A 430 74.05 5.43 -28.59
CA SER A 430 74.74 6.14 -27.52
C SER A 430 75.28 5.20 -26.43
N LEU A 431 74.63 4.08 -26.22
CA LEU A 431 75.09 3.02 -25.27
C LEU A 431 76.27 2.25 -25.83
N ASP A 432 76.29 1.95 -27.11
CA ASP A 432 77.40 1.27 -27.80
C ASP A 432 78.68 2.17 -27.78
N ALA A 433 78.53 3.50 -27.85
CA ALA A 433 79.64 4.42 -27.74
C ALA A 433 80.19 4.53 -26.28
N LEU A 434 79.41 4.20 -25.29
CA LEU A 434 79.83 4.30 -23.86
C LEU A 434 80.59 3.09 -23.39
N PHE A 435 80.36 1.91 -23.98
CA PHE A 435 80.95 0.65 -23.47
C PHE A 435 81.92 -0.03 -24.45
N ASP A 436 82.13 0.54 -25.64
CA ASP A 436 83.03 0.02 -26.67
C ASP A 436 82.85 -1.50 -26.95
N VAL A 437 81.63 -2.00 -26.78
CA VAL A 437 81.27 -3.41 -26.95
C VAL A 437 79.90 -3.43 -27.70
N SER A 438 79.88 -3.99 -28.87
CA SER A 438 78.64 -4.13 -29.61
C SER A 438 77.65 -5.04 -28.85
N ALA A 439 76.41 -4.54 -28.65
CA ALA A 439 75.34 -5.29 -27.96
C ALA A 439 74.95 -6.60 -28.67
N GLU A 440 75.34 -6.73 -29.95
CA GLU A 440 75.07 -7.91 -30.78
C GLU A 440 75.92 -9.14 -30.33
N ASP A 441 77.08 -8.90 -29.70
CA ASP A 441 77.97 -10.01 -29.28
C ASP A 441 77.60 -10.61 -27.88
N PHE A 442 76.73 -9.95 -27.14
CA PHE A 442 76.37 -10.40 -25.76
C PHE A 442 75.01 -11.09 -25.63
N PHE A 443 74.07 -10.89 -26.54
CA PHE A 443 72.74 -11.47 -26.42
C PHE A 443 72.21 -11.96 -27.74
N ASP A 444 72.49 -13.20 -28.07
CA ASP A 444 71.77 -13.96 -29.12
C ASP A 444 70.37 -14.36 -28.59
N LEU A 445 69.60 -13.38 -28.20
CA LEU A 445 68.19 -13.56 -27.86
C LEU A 445 67.34 -13.51 -29.10
N PRO A 446 66.64 -14.61 -29.45
CA PRO A 446 65.78 -14.60 -30.59
C PRO A 446 64.75 -13.46 -30.42
N LYS A 447 64.69 -12.52 -31.39
CA LYS A 447 63.66 -11.48 -31.43
C LYS A 447 62.30 -12.14 -31.34
N GLN A 448 61.71 -12.16 -30.13
CA GLN A 448 60.35 -12.63 -29.95
C GLN A 448 59.46 -11.64 -30.74
N LYS A 449 59.01 -12.12 -31.91
CA LYS A 449 57.94 -11.40 -32.63
C LYS A 449 56.75 -11.35 -31.66
N LYS A 450 56.47 -10.16 -31.12
CA LYS A 450 55.27 -9.89 -30.29
C LYS A 450 54.08 -10.42 -31.09
N LYS A 451 53.53 -11.56 -30.71
CA LYS A 451 52.38 -12.17 -31.34
C LYS A 451 51.20 -11.24 -31.07
N LYS A 452 50.71 -10.52 -32.08
CA LYS A 452 49.48 -9.74 -31.94
C LYS A 452 48.39 -10.68 -31.43
N MET A 453 47.83 -10.38 -30.28
CA MET A 453 46.72 -11.14 -29.69
C MET A 453 45.60 -11.25 -30.72
N THR A 454 45.14 -12.47 -30.97
CA THR A 454 43.96 -12.66 -31.83
C THR A 454 42.69 -12.27 -31.02
N SER A 455 41.60 -11.95 -31.71
CA SER A 455 40.33 -11.62 -31.02
C SER A 455 39.80 -12.79 -30.16
N SER A 456 40.21 -14.03 -30.49
CA SER A 456 39.91 -15.23 -29.68
C SER A 456 40.73 -15.29 -28.40
N ASP A 457 42.01 -14.86 -28.46
CA ASP A 457 42.87 -14.84 -27.26
C ASP A 457 42.47 -13.71 -26.32
N SER A 458 42.11 -12.56 -26.87
CA SER A 458 41.62 -11.43 -26.05
C SER A 458 40.34 -11.73 -25.29
N SER A 459 39.46 -12.61 -25.82
CA SER A 459 38.23 -13.00 -25.13
C SER A 459 38.46 -13.88 -23.90
N LYS A 460 39.59 -14.54 -23.76
CA LYS A 460 39.93 -15.47 -22.66
C LYS A 460 40.66 -14.80 -21.50
N VAL A 461 41.17 -13.58 -21.68
CA VAL A 461 41.88 -12.87 -20.63
C VAL A 461 40.92 -12.39 -19.56
N LEU A 462 41.21 -12.70 -18.29
CA LEU A 462 40.50 -12.14 -17.15
C LEU A 462 40.96 -10.69 -16.95
N LEU A 463 40.04 -9.74 -16.95
CA LEU A 463 40.32 -8.32 -16.82
C LEU A 463 39.79 -7.81 -15.47
N ASN A 464 40.65 -7.14 -14.70
CA ASN A 464 40.36 -6.58 -13.38
C ASN A 464 40.58 -5.04 -13.31
N THR A 465 40.83 -4.39 -14.43
CA THR A 465 41.04 -2.95 -14.49
C THR A 465 39.77 -2.14 -14.20
N ILE A 466 38.59 -2.69 -14.52
CA ILE A 466 37.31 -2.24 -13.96
C ILE A 466 37.15 -2.95 -12.61
N GLN A 467 37.22 -2.20 -11.52
CA GLN A 467 37.26 -2.74 -10.16
C GLN A 467 35.87 -3.04 -9.59
N ALA A 468 34.86 -2.27 -10.02
CA ALA A 468 33.46 -2.50 -9.63
C ALA A 468 32.50 -2.25 -10.78
N ILE A 469 31.35 -2.95 -10.78
CA ILE A 469 30.22 -2.71 -11.68
C ILE A 469 29.00 -2.43 -10.82
N TYR A 470 28.44 -1.24 -10.96
CA TYR A 470 27.17 -0.86 -10.33
C TYR A 470 26.02 -1.25 -11.25
N LEU A 471 25.04 -1.99 -10.71
CA LEU A 471 23.93 -2.60 -11.42
C LEU A 471 22.60 -2.18 -10.78
N PRO A 472 22.11 -0.94 -11.03
CA PRO A 472 20.77 -0.51 -10.60
C PRO A 472 19.73 -1.10 -11.53
N ILE A 473 19.25 -2.29 -11.23
CA ILE A 473 18.30 -3.05 -12.07
C ILE A 473 16.84 -2.82 -11.65
N ASN A 474 15.89 -3.13 -12.53
CA ASN A 474 14.51 -3.31 -12.15
C ASN A 474 14.31 -4.68 -11.49
N LYS A 475 13.24 -4.83 -10.66
CA LYS A 475 12.96 -6.07 -9.94
C LYS A 475 12.78 -7.29 -10.86
N SER A 476 12.24 -7.07 -12.07
CA SER A 476 12.03 -8.10 -13.11
C SER A 476 13.31 -8.57 -13.79
N ASP A 477 14.41 -7.81 -13.72
CA ASP A 477 15.58 -8.01 -14.57
C ASP A 477 16.59 -9.02 -13.98
N LEU A 478 16.45 -9.31 -12.69
CA LEU A 478 17.41 -10.13 -11.93
C LEU A 478 17.63 -11.53 -12.56
N GLU A 479 16.58 -12.19 -13.01
CA GLU A 479 16.68 -13.53 -13.60
C GLU A 479 17.49 -13.55 -14.90
N PHE A 480 17.49 -12.45 -15.64
CA PHE A 480 18.18 -12.34 -16.94
C PHE A 480 19.65 -11.93 -16.79
N ILE A 481 19.96 -11.04 -15.86
CA ILE A 481 21.30 -10.44 -15.73
C ILE A 481 22.27 -11.41 -15.04
N GLY A 482 21.87 -12.06 -13.98
CA GLY A 482 22.72 -12.94 -13.18
C GLY A 482 23.54 -13.95 -14.01
N PRO A 483 22.92 -14.74 -14.89
CA PRO A 483 23.63 -15.74 -15.69
C PRO A 483 24.61 -15.19 -16.73
N GLN A 484 24.49 -13.92 -17.12
CA GLN A 484 25.31 -13.32 -18.17
C GLN A 484 26.66 -12.79 -17.66
N ILE A 485 26.74 -12.43 -16.37
CA ILE A 485 27.94 -11.80 -15.79
C ILE A 485 29.22 -12.64 -15.99
N PRO A 486 29.24 -13.96 -15.73
CA PRO A 486 30.46 -14.75 -15.85
C PRO A 486 30.92 -14.97 -17.29
N MET A 487 30.08 -14.72 -18.28
CA MET A 487 30.37 -15.01 -19.69
C MET A 487 31.45 -14.11 -20.29
N TYR A 488 31.79 -13.02 -19.61
CA TYR A 488 32.63 -11.97 -20.20
C TYR A 488 34.00 -11.80 -19.53
N ASN A 489 34.40 -12.69 -18.63
CA ASN A 489 35.72 -12.68 -17.98
C ASN A 489 36.13 -11.29 -17.46
N LEU A 490 35.22 -10.62 -16.74
CA LEU A 490 35.46 -9.39 -15.99
C LEU A 490 35.52 -9.77 -14.51
N ASP A 491 36.64 -9.48 -13.87
CA ASP A 491 36.83 -9.67 -12.41
C ASP A 491 36.59 -8.32 -11.72
N ALA A 492 35.34 -8.04 -11.46
CA ALA A 492 34.89 -6.79 -10.85
C ALA A 492 33.93 -7.07 -9.70
N LYS A 493 33.99 -6.22 -8.65
CA LYS A 493 33.04 -6.28 -7.54
C LYS A 493 31.66 -5.88 -8.05
N LEU A 494 30.64 -6.71 -7.80
CA LEU A 494 29.26 -6.42 -8.18
C LEU A 494 28.56 -5.66 -7.07
N ILE A 495 27.89 -4.56 -7.42
CA ILE A 495 27.12 -3.75 -6.48
C ILE A 495 25.71 -3.60 -7.03
N GLY A 496 24.74 -4.13 -6.32
CA GLY A 496 23.31 -4.09 -6.69
C GLY A 496 22.52 -3.09 -5.86
N ASN A 497 21.40 -2.61 -6.40
CA ASN A 497 20.38 -1.87 -5.66
C ASN A 497 19.44 -2.82 -4.88
N GLY A 498 18.44 -2.27 -4.16
CA GLY A 498 17.49 -3.06 -3.37
C GLY A 498 16.65 -4.07 -4.18
N ASN A 499 16.50 -3.87 -5.49
CA ASN A 499 15.77 -4.77 -6.37
C ASN A 499 16.42 -6.15 -6.55
N TRP A 500 17.71 -6.27 -6.19
CA TRP A 500 18.40 -7.56 -6.14
C TRP A 500 17.98 -8.42 -4.93
N GLN A 501 17.26 -7.88 -3.97
CA GLN A 501 16.89 -8.58 -2.74
C GLN A 501 15.73 -9.56 -2.98
N ASN A 502 16.00 -10.62 -3.73
CA ASN A 502 15.08 -11.72 -3.97
C ASN A 502 15.81 -13.06 -3.74
N LEU A 503 15.75 -13.57 -2.52
CA LEU A 503 16.44 -14.79 -2.12
C LEU A 503 16.02 -15.99 -2.97
N ASN A 504 14.75 -16.09 -3.37
CA ASN A 504 14.25 -17.19 -4.19
C ASN A 504 14.93 -17.24 -5.58
N ILE A 505 15.28 -16.08 -6.13
CA ILE A 505 15.99 -15.98 -7.41
C ILE A 505 17.48 -16.13 -7.18
N LEU A 506 18.05 -15.46 -6.17
CA LEU A 506 19.47 -15.47 -5.88
C LEU A 506 20.00 -16.88 -5.51
N GLN A 507 19.15 -17.75 -4.96
CA GLN A 507 19.49 -19.12 -4.57
C GLN A 507 19.42 -20.12 -5.73
N LYS A 508 18.94 -19.73 -6.93
CA LYS A 508 18.87 -20.65 -8.08
C LYS A 508 20.28 -21.11 -8.50
N ASP A 509 20.43 -22.39 -8.79
CA ASP A 509 21.73 -23.03 -9.15
C ASP A 509 22.43 -22.37 -10.34
N ASN A 510 21.69 -21.79 -11.26
CA ASN A 510 22.21 -21.07 -12.43
C ASN A 510 22.57 -19.60 -12.16
N ILE A 511 22.30 -19.07 -10.96
CA ILE A 511 22.54 -17.67 -10.56
C ILE A 511 23.52 -17.58 -9.40
N ALA A 512 23.27 -18.32 -8.34
CA ALA A 512 24.01 -18.24 -7.07
C ALA A 512 25.54 -18.34 -7.22
N PRO A 513 26.11 -19.28 -7.99
CA PRO A 513 27.57 -19.42 -8.12
C PRO A 513 28.25 -18.19 -8.75
N HIS A 514 27.50 -17.43 -9.56
CA HIS A 514 28.00 -16.32 -10.38
C HIS A 514 27.90 -14.96 -9.69
N LEU A 515 27.20 -14.88 -8.57
CA LEU A 515 27.02 -13.68 -7.78
C LEU A 515 27.82 -13.67 -6.48
N LYS A 516 28.82 -14.55 -6.36
CA LYS A 516 29.68 -14.60 -5.19
C LYS A 516 30.37 -13.25 -4.94
N GLY A 517 30.16 -12.68 -3.75
CA GLY A 517 30.72 -11.38 -3.39
C GLY A 517 29.88 -10.19 -3.84
N LEU A 518 28.66 -10.38 -4.37
CA LEU A 518 27.70 -9.32 -4.62
C LEU A 518 27.42 -8.56 -3.31
N SER A 519 27.50 -7.22 -3.38
CA SER A 519 27.09 -6.34 -2.31
C SER A 519 25.78 -5.67 -2.68
N LEU A 520 24.81 -5.66 -1.76
CA LEU A 520 23.49 -5.09 -1.99
C LEU A 520 23.26 -3.87 -1.12
N LEU A 521 22.64 -2.84 -1.70
CA LEU A 521 22.08 -1.73 -0.96
C LEU A 521 20.63 -2.07 -0.59
N THR A 522 20.36 -2.16 0.69
CA THR A 522 19.02 -2.46 1.20
C THR A 522 18.48 -1.28 2.01
N ASN A 523 17.15 -1.13 2.04
CA ASN A 523 16.50 -0.07 2.82
C ASN A 523 16.43 -0.39 4.31
N PHE A 524 16.70 -1.63 4.71
CA PHE A 524 16.74 -2.03 6.10
C PHE A 524 17.88 -3.02 6.33
N PHE A 525 18.42 -2.97 7.52
CA PHE A 525 19.36 -3.94 8.02
C PHE A 525 18.57 -4.98 8.84
N HIS A 526 18.61 -6.23 8.40
CA HIS A 526 18.20 -7.33 9.27
C HIS A 526 19.38 -7.55 10.22
N PRO A 527 19.25 -7.26 11.53
CA PRO A 527 20.31 -7.68 12.45
C PRO A 527 20.45 -9.19 12.24
N MET A 528 21.64 -9.64 11.88
CA MET A 528 21.95 -11.06 12.02
C MET A 528 21.70 -11.34 13.49
N VAL A 529 20.61 -12.02 13.79
CA VAL A 529 20.52 -12.76 15.03
C VAL A 529 21.74 -13.65 14.96
N ASP A 530 22.64 -13.53 15.90
CA ASP A 530 23.72 -14.48 16.07
C ASP A 530 23.08 -15.86 16.23
N SER A 531 22.79 -16.48 15.09
CA SER A 531 22.24 -17.81 14.96
C SER A 531 23.41 -18.78 15.14
N ILE A 532 23.94 -18.79 16.35
CA ILE A 532 24.87 -19.84 16.81
C ILE A 532 24.08 -21.01 17.38
N ASP A 533 22.77 -21.00 17.29
CA ASP A 533 21.93 -22.13 17.71
C ASP A 533 21.03 -22.59 16.56
N TYR A 534 21.63 -23.32 15.61
CA TYR A 534 20.94 -24.26 14.73
C TYR A 534 21.79 -25.54 14.63
#